data_dd8f80407b790bdab069e3161fbdbc01
#
_entry.id   dd8f80407b790bdab069e3161fbdbc01
#
_cell.length_a   1.000
_cell.length_b   1.000
_cell.length_c   1.000
_cell.angle_alpha   90.00
_cell.angle_beta   90.00
_cell.angle_gamma   90.00
#
_symmetry.space_group_name_H-M   'P 1'
#
loop_
_entity.id
_entity.type
_entity.pdbx_description
1 polymer ?
#
loop_
_entity_poly.entity_id
_entity_poly.type
_entity_poly.pdbx_seq_one_letter_code
_entity_poly.pdbx_strand_id
1 'polypeptide(L)'
;MKQQPYKRYRKLSLAILIATLLPLILYAMLAFQRPARVELTQTLFAGITYQRQIRTTPRAIVIHIIHVDLTAPGIGIIVSPSVDNRPADPTEPTRETVAQTTTEFLSKAQVQIATNGSFFYPFEEKSPWHYYPHRGDRTYVAGQAIASGIPYASPLESWFPVCILDTQRVLISGQTVCPDNSEFALSGVPLLLIDGQVALSDDFGENAITPYARLVAATNATGTELWLIAVDGKQPFYSEGMTLPEVIELLQSLGATHALNLDGGGSTTLVQATPHGPKVLNAPIHTKVPMRERPVANHIGIYAQPLE
;
A
#
# COMPACT_ATOMS: atom_id res chain seq x y z
N MET A 1 -17.65 -12.36 62.40
CA MET A 1 -17.01 -11.54 61.36
C MET A 1 -16.46 -12.42 60.23
N LYS A 2 -17.20 -12.73 59.17
CA LYS A 2 -16.70 -13.42 57.94
C LYS A 2 -17.44 -12.92 56.71
N GLN A 3 -17.21 -11.66 56.28
CA GLN A 3 -17.77 -11.12 55.03
C GLN A 3 -16.72 -10.74 53.98
N GLN A 4 -15.45 -11.18 54.12
CA GLN A 4 -14.39 -10.79 53.21
C GLN A 4 -14.29 -11.55 51.88
N PRO A 5 -14.61 -12.87 51.72
CA PRO A 5 -14.38 -13.56 50.47
C PRO A 5 -15.28 -13.06 49.33
N TYR A 6 -16.55 -12.74 49.57
CA TYR A 6 -17.50 -12.30 48.54
C TYR A 6 -17.11 -11.01 47.81
N LYS A 7 -16.61 -10.00 48.55
CA LYS A 7 -16.14 -8.74 47.96
C LYS A 7 -14.89 -8.95 47.06
N ARG A 8 -14.04 -9.92 47.40
CA ARG A 8 -12.83 -10.25 46.63
C ARG A 8 -13.20 -10.94 45.29
N TYR A 9 -14.10 -11.90 45.33
CA TYR A 9 -14.62 -12.57 44.09
C TYR A 9 -15.33 -11.61 43.17
N ARG A 10 -16.15 -10.71 43.69
CA ARG A 10 -16.83 -9.69 42.88
C ARG A 10 -15.87 -8.70 42.22
N LYS A 11 -14.81 -8.30 42.88
CA LYS A 11 -13.74 -7.48 42.28
C LYS A 11 -12.98 -8.25 41.21
N LEU A 12 -12.68 -9.53 41.44
CA LEU A 12 -12.00 -10.37 40.48
C LEU A 12 -12.86 -10.61 39.23
N SER A 13 -14.15 -10.91 39.40
CA SER A 13 -15.10 -11.08 38.30
C SER A 13 -15.24 -9.80 37.47
N LEU A 14 -15.29 -8.63 38.11
CA LEU A 14 -15.34 -7.34 37.43
C LEU A 14 -14.03 -7.07 36.67
N ALA A 15 -12.89 -7.36 37.23
CA ALA A 15 -11.59 -7.20 36.59
C ALA A 15 -11.46 -8.11 35.34
N ILE A 16 -11.91 -9.37 35.44
CA ILE A 16 -11.94 -10.30 34.29
C ILE A 16 -12.88 -9.78 33.22
N LEU A 17 -14.09 -9.31 33.60
CA LEU A 17 -15.04 -8.76 32.66
C LEU A 17 -14.47 -7.55 31.91
N ILE A 18 -13.84 -6.62 32.61
CA ILE A 18 -13.19 -5.45 32.00
C ILE A 18 -12.05 -5.90 31.08
N ALA A 19 -11.19 -6.82 31.53
CA ALA A 19 -10.06 -7.30 30.73
C ALA A 19 -10.49 -8.00 29.43
N THR A 20 -11.67 -8.62 29.41
CA THR A 20 -12.21 -9.28 28.20
C THR A 20 -13.02 -8.32 27.33
N LEU A 21 -13.83 -7.45 27.88
CA LEU A 21 -14.69 -6.54 27.12
C LEU A 21 -13.94 -5.34 26.54
N LEU A 22 -12.95 -4.79 27.26
CA LEU A 22 -12.23 -3.61 26.81
C LEU A 22 -11.52 -3.80 25.45
N PRO A 23 -10.78 -4.90 25.20
CA PRO A 23 -10.19 -5.16 23.87
C PRO A 23 -11.23 -5.31 22.77
N LEU A 24 -12.38 -5.95 23.07
CA LEU A 24 -13.45 -6.11 22.10
C LEU A 24 -14.10 -4.77 21.74
N ILE A 25 -14.35 -3.93 22.74
CA ILE A 25 -14.89 -2.58 22.52
C ILE A 25 -13.91 -1.75 21.71
N LEU A 26 -12.62 -1.77 22.07
CA LEU A 26 -11.58 -1.05 21.33
C LEU A 26 -11.49 -1.53 19.88
N TYR A 27 -11.49 -2.85 19.66
CA TYR A 27 -11.51 -3.41 18.31
C TYR A 27 -12.73 -2.95 17.51
N ALA A 28 -13.93 -2.99 18.12
CA ALA A 28 -15.17 -2.51 17.49
C ALA A 28 -15.09 -1.02 17.16
N MET A 29 -14.60 -0.18 18.07
CA MET A 29 -14.42 1.26 17.83
C MET A 29 -13.49 1.54 16.64
N LEU A 30 -12.37 0.81 16.53
CA LEU A 30 -11.45 0.92 15.39
C LEU A 30 -12.10 0.39 14.11
N ALA A 31 -12.86 -0.70 14.18
CA ALA A 31 -13.57 -1.27 13.04
C ALA A 31 -14.66 -0.32 12.51
N PHE A 32 -15.29 0.47 13.36
CA PHE A 32 -16.27 1.51 12.94
C PHE A 32 -15.63 2.70 12.22
N GLN A 33 -14.30 2.90 12.34
CA GLN A 33 -13.60 3.95 11.61
C GLN A 33 -13.28 3.57 10.15
N ARG A 34 -13.52 2.31 9.74
CA ARG A 34 -13.34 1.86 8.36
C ARG A 34 -14.19 2.69 7.42
N PRO A 35 -13.73 2.96 6.19
CA PRO A 35 -14.55 3.58 5.16
C PRO A 35 -15.87 2.84 4.97
N ALA A 36 -16.95 3.60 4.79
CA ALA A 36 -18.27 2.98 4.54
C ALA A 36 -18.24 2.14 3.25
N ARG A 37 -18.89 0.98 3.26
CA ARG A 37 -19.02 0.10 2.08
C ARG A 37 -20.09 0.63 1.12
N VAL A 38 -19.79 1.77 0.51
CA VAL A 38 -20.62 2.40 -0.52
C VAL A 38 -19.75 2.77 -1.73
N GLU A 39 -20.31 2.62 -2.91
CA GLU A 39 -19.65 3.07 -4.13
C GLU A 39 -19.45 4.59 -4.11
N LEU A 40 -18.34 5.04 -4.61
CA LEU A 40 -18.00 6.45 -4.66
C LEU A 40 -17.10 6.72 -5.85
N THR A 41 -17.38 7.80 -6.59
CA THR A 41 -16.45 8.38 -7.57
C THR A 41 -16.34 9.86 -7.29
N GLN A 42 -15.12 10.35 -7.15
CA GLN A 42 -14.84 11.74 -6.81
C GLN A 42 -13.54 12.20 -7.45
N THR A 43 -13.52 13.36 -8.08
CA THR A 43 -12.28 14.06 -8.42
C THR A 43 -11.71 14.66 -7.14
N LEU A 44 -10.48 14.30 -6.79
CA LEU A 44 -9.82 14.74 -5.57
C LEU A 44 -8.95 15.98 -5.79
N PHE A 45 -8.22 15.99 -6.91
CA PHE A 45 -7.31 17.05 -7.32
C PHE A 45 -7.33 17.14 -8.85
N ALA A 46 -6.75 18.20 -9.41
CA ALA A 46 -6.59 18.31 -10.85
C ALA A 46 -5.79 17.10 -11.39
N GLY A 47 -6.36 16.36 -12.34
CA GLY A 47 -5.79 15.14 -12.89
C GLY A 47 -5.89 13.90 -12.00
N ILE A 48 -6.52 13.95 -10.82
CA ILE A 48 -6.65 12.80 -9.92
C ILE A 48 -8.10 12.49 -9.59
N THR A 49 -8.54 11.29 -9.95
CA THR A 49 -9.86 10.75 -9.61
C THR A 49 -9.72 9.56 -8.66
N TYR A 50 -10.57 9.52 -7.66
CA TYR A 50 -10.72 8.41 -6.74
C TYR A 50 -12.02 7.66 -6.99
N GLN A 51 -11.95 6.35 -7.05
CA GLN A 51 -13.11 5.47 -7.06
C GLN A 51 -13.04 4.47 -5.92
N ARG A 52 -14.19 4.20 -5.30
CA ARG A 52 -14.36 3.08 -4.41
C ARG A 52 -15.44 2.17 -4.98
N GLN A 53 -15.06 0.92 -5.25
CA GLN A 53 -15.95 -0.12 -5.76
C GLN A 53 -16.23 -1.13 -4.67
N ILE A 54 -17.47 -1.64 -4.65
CA ILE A 54 -17.91 -2.64 -3.68
C ILE A 54 -18.38 -3.87 -4.43
N ARG A 55 -17.83 -5.03 -4.08
CA ARG A 55 -18.34 -6.31 -4.54
C ARG A 55 -18.88 -7.10 -3.36
N THR A 56 -19.96 -7.84 -3.58
CA THR A 56 -20.59 -8.71 -2.57
C THR A 56 -20.53 -10.18 -2.97
N THR A 57 -20.27 -10.46 -4.23
CA THR A 57 -20.17 -11.79 -4.82
C THR A 57 -18.83 -11.94 -5.51
N PRO A 58 -18.11 -13.07 -5.36
CA PRO A 58 -18.42 -14.24 -4.53
C PRO A 58 -18.24 -14.01 -3.03
N ARG A 59 -17.63 -12.89 -2.62
CA ARG A 59 -17.37 -12.47 -1.24
C ARG A 59 -17.35 -10.97 -1.10
N ALA A 60 -17.30 -10.48 0.14
CA ALA A 60 -17.18 -9.04 0.40
C ALA A 60 -15.81 -8.52 -0.04
N ILE A 61 -15.78 -7.51 -0.93
CA ILE A 61 -14.55 -6.85 -1.40
C ILE A 61 -14.77 -5.34 -1.44
N VAL A 62 -13.78 -4.59 -0.96
CA VAL A 62 -13.71 -3.12 -1.09
C VAL A 62 -12.44 -2.80 -1.87
N ILE A 63 -12.59 -2.07 -2.97
CA ILE A 63 -11.53 -1.71 -3.91
C ILE A 63 -11.44 -0.19 -3.95
N HIS A 64 -10.23 0.33 -3.81
CA HIS A 64 -9.91 1.75 -3.89
C HIS A 64 -9.00 1.97 -5.08
N ILE A 65 -9.41 2.83 -6.00
CA ILE A 65 -8.69 3.12 -7.25
C ILE A 65 -8.37 4.61 -7.27
N ILE A 66 -7.10 4.95 -7.32
CA ILE A 66 -6.63 6.27 -7.71
C ILE A 66 -6.24 6.19 -9.17
N HIS A 67 -6.86 7.00 -10.00
CA HIS A 67 -6.51 7.21 -11.39
C HIS A 67 -5.87 8.58 -11.54
N VAL A 68 -4.71 8.63 -12.17
CA VAL A 68 -3.90 9.83 -12.37
C VAL A 68 -3.64 10.04 -13.84
N ASP A 69 -4.07 11.16 -14.36
CA ASP A 69 -3.66 11.66 -15.68
C ASP A 69 -2.31 12.37 -15.52
N LEU A 70 -1.24 11.72 -15.94
CA LEU A 70 0.13 12.23 -15.81
C LEU A 70 0.42 13.41 -16.74
N THR A 71 -0.49 13.71 -17.68
CA THR A 71 -0.39 14.88 -18.57
C THR A 71 -1.01 16.14 -17.97
N ALA A 72 -1.74 15.99 -16.86
CA ALA A 72 -2.39 17.13 -16.22
C ALA A 72 -1.35 18.07 -15.56
N PRO A 73 -1.57 19.39 -15.66
CA PRO A 73 -0.64 20.36 -15.11
C PRO A 73 -0.44 20.19 -13.59
N GLY A 74 0.81 20.22 -13.14
CA GLY A 74 1.16 20.16 -11.72
C GLY A 74 1.14 18.75 -11.12
N ILE A 75 0.89 17.71 -11.91
CA ILE A 75 1.12 16.33 -11.49
C ILE A 75 2.62 16.08 -11.41
N GLY A 76 3.05 15.43 -10.34
CA GLY A 76 4.41 14.95 -10.16
C GLY A 76 4.40 13.71 -9.27
N ILE A 77 5.33 12.79 -9.51
CA ILE A 77 5.48 11.57 -8.73
C ILE A 77 6.80 11.61 -7.99
N ILE A 78 6.82 11.13 -6.74
CA ILE A 78 8.04 10.90 -5.98
C ILE A 78 8.02 9.52 -5.33
N VAL A 79 9.20 8.99 -5.07
CA VAL A 79 9.43 7.81 -4.24
C VAL A 79 10.28 8.21 -3.03
N SER A 80 10.02 7.63 -1.85
CA SER A 80 10.81 7.90 -0.65
C SER A 80 12.29 7.67 -0.91
N PRO A 81 13.18 8.61 -0.56
CA PRO A 81 14.61 8.42 -0.68
C PRO A 81 15.16 7.48 0.40
N SER A 82 16.40 7.00 0.21
CA SER A 82 17.16 6.38 1.29
C SER A 82 17.55 7.39 2.38
N VAL A 83 17.94 6.88 3.54
CA VAL A 83 18.39 7.72 4.67
C VAL A 83 19.55 8.64 4.29
N ASP A 84 20.51 8.10 3.56
CA ASP A 84 21.76 8.81 3.24
C ASP A 84 21.70 9.59 1.93
N ASN A 85 20.65 9.40 1.13
CA ASN A 85 20.48 9.98 -0.22
C ASN A 85 21.72 9.80 -1.10
N ARG A 86 22.33 8.61 -1.06
CA ARG A 86 23.54 8.23 -1.82
C ARG A 86 23.21 7.13 -2.83
N PRO A 87 24.01 7.01 -3.91
CA PRO A 87 23.90 5.87 -4.83
C PRO A 87 24.07 4.53 -4.12
N ALA A 88 23.45 3.48 -4.67
CA ALA A 88 23.69 2.11 -4.24
C ALA A 88 25.17 1.75 -4.42
N ASP A 89 25.76 1.12 -3.40
CA ASP A 89 27.11 0.60 -3.45
C ASP A 89 27.05 -0.87 -3.89
N PRO A 90 27.84 -1.32 -4.89
CA PRO A 90 27.90 -2.72 -5.28
C PRO A 90 28.29 -3.68 -4.15
N THR A 91 29.03 -3.19 -3.15
CA THR A 91 29.44 -3.97 -1.96
C THR A 91 28.35 -3.97 -0.88
N GLU A 92 27.40 -3.02 -0.94
CA GLU A 92 26.21 -2.94 -0.12
C GLU A 92 25.00 -2.87 -1.08
N PRO A 93 24.44 -4.01 -1.51
CA PRO A 93 23.49 -4.09 -2.62
C PRO A 93 22.17 -3.36 -2.37
N THR A 94 21.87 -3.04 -1.11
CA THR A 94 20.67 -2.30 -0.72
C THR A 94 21.02 -1.17 0.23
N ARG A 95 20.31 -0.06 0.11
CA ARG A 95 20.40 1.04 1.07
C ARG A 95 19.30 0.92 2.10
N GLU A 96 19.67 1.26 3.34
CA GLU A 96 18.69 1.31 4.42
C GLU A 96 17.76 2.51 4.24
N THR A 97 16.49 2.26 4.50
CA THR A 97 15.46 3.28 4.63
C THR A 97 15.00 3.34 6.07
N VAL A 98 14.29 4.40 6.44
CA VAL A 98 13.64 4.51 7.75
C VAL A 98 12.17 4.20 7.61
N ALA A 99 11.72 3.16 8.31
CA ALA A 99 10.32 2.76 8.28
C ALA A 99 9.41 3.86 8.85
N GLN A 100 8.39 4.22 8.10
CA GLN A 100 7.37 5.20 8.47
C GLN A 100 6.01 4.77 7.95
N THR A 101 4.93 5.30 8.52
CA THR A 101 3.59 5.06 7.98
C THR A 101 3.37 5.90 6.71
N THR A 102 2.43 5.48 5.88
CA THR A 102 2.06 6.23 4.66
C THR A 102 1.51 7.62 5.01
N THR A 103 0.77 7.75 6.12
CA THR A 103 0.31 9.04 6.64
C THR A 103 1.47 9.96 7.02
N GLU A 104 2.52 9.44 7.66
CA GLU A 104 3.71 10.21 7.99
C GLU A 104 4.49 10.65 6.75
N PHE A 105 4.63 9.75 5.77
CA PHE A 105 5.26 10.07 4.50
C PHE A 105 4.51 11.18 3.76
N LEU A 106 3.19 11.05 3.59
CA LEU A 106 2.36 12.09 2.94
C LEU A 106 2.57 13.45 3.59
N SER A 107 2.55 13.51 4.94
CA SER A 107 2.71 14.75 5.69
C SER A 107 4.10 15.37 5.54
N LYS A 108 5.16 14.54 5.55
CA LYS A 108 6.55 15.00 5.42
C LYS A 108 6.87 15.46 4.00
N ALA A 109 6.42 14.69 3.01
CA ALA A 109 6.64 14.97 1.60
C ALA A 109 5.67 16.01 1.03
N GLN A 110 4.62 16.37 1.77
CA GLN A 110 3.57 17.32 1.37
C GLN A 110 2.90 16.96 0.03
N VAL A 111 2.78 15.66 -0.24
CA VAL A 111 2.10 15.14 -1.43
C VAL A 111 0.59 15.06 -1.21
N GLN A 112 -0.19 15.07 -2.28
CA GLN A 112 -1.64 15.05 -2.25
C GLN A 112 -2.21 13.63 -2.10
N ILE A 113 -1.53 12.64 -2.68
CA ILE A 113 -1.84 11.21 -2.55
C ILE A 113 -0.56 10.47 -2.17
N ALA A 114 -0.66 9.48 -1.30
CA ALA A 114 0.43 8.57 -0.98
C ALA A 114 -0.07 7.14 -0.80
N THR A 115 0.78 6.18 -1.14
CA THR A 115 0.61 4.76 -0.82
C THR A 115 1.96 4.13 -0.45
N ASN A 116 1.94 2.97 0.21
CA ASN A 116 3.13 2.18 0.40
C ASN A 116 3.70 1.72 -0.96
N GLY A 117 4.93 1.25 -0.98
CA GLY A 117 5.64 0.89 -2.21
C GLY A 117 6.07 -0.57 -2.27
N SER A 118 7.37 -0.78 -2.31
CA SER A 118 8.01 -2.09 -2.46
C SER A 118 7.86 -2.97 -1.22
N PHE A 119 8.02 -4.27 -1.42
CA PHE A 119 8.31 -5.19 -0.33
C PHE A 119 9.65 -4.83 0.34
N PHE A 120 9.82 -5.26 1.57
CA PHE A 120 10.98 -4.88 2.38
C PHE A 120 11.36 -5.98 3.38
N TYR A 121 12.56 -5.87 3.93
CA TYR A 121 13.10 -6.76 4.95
C TYR A 121 14.04 -6.00 5.92
N PRO A 122 14.32 -6.53 7.12
CA PRO A 122 13.64 -7.67 7.73
C PRO A 122 12.18 -7.36 8.04
N PHE A 123 11.35 -8.41 8.08
CA PHE A 123 9.93 -8.29 8.40
C PHE A 123 9.50 -9.37 9.38
N GLU A 124 8.75 -8.98 10.41
CA GLU A 124 8.17 -9.89 11.38
C GLU A 124 6.77 -9.40 11.80
N GLU A 125 5.81 -10.31 11.88
CA GLU A 125 4.46 -10.03 12.38
C GLU A 125 3.93 -11.22 13.17
N LYS A 126 4.12 -11.21 14.51
CA LYS A 126 3.67 -12.28 15.43
C LYS A 126 2.42 -11.89 16.20
N SER A 127 2.34 -10.64 16.65
CA SER A 127 1.22 -10.16 17.45
C SER A 127 1.08 -8.63 17.32
N PRO A 128 0.00 -8.02 17.84
CA PRO A 128 -0.16 -6.56 17.80
C PRO A 128 0.97 -5.75 18.48
N TRP A 129 1.76 -6.37 19.32
CA TRP A 129 2.89 -5.75 20.02
C TRP A 129 4.26 -6.40 19.75
N HIS A 130 4.28 -7.47 18.97
CA HIS A 130 5.51 -8.14 18.54
C HIS A 130 5.56 -8.19 17.03
N TYR A 131 6.16 -7.19 16.44
CA TYR A 131 6.32 -7.02 14.99
C TYR A 131 7.57 -6.18 14.69
N TYR A 132 8.05 -6.25 13.48
CA TYR A 132 9.12 -5.41 12.93
C TYR A 132 8.76 -5.09 11.46
N PRO A 133 9.04 -3.86 10.98
CA PRO A 133 9.66 -2.74 11.66
C PRO A 133 8.65 -1.93 12.48
N HIS A 134 9.17 -1.20 13.48
CA HIS A 134 8.48 -0.08 14.10
C HIS A 134 8.84 1.22 13.35
N ARG A 135 8.15 2.30 13.68
CA ARG A 135 8.49 3.63 13.18
C ARG A 135 9.91 3.99 13.59
N GLY A 136 10.71 4.43 12.61
CA GLY A 136 12.09 4.81 12.83
C GLY A 136 13.10 3.66 12.74
N ASP A 137 12.65 2.41 12.62
CA ASP A 137 13.55 1.28 12.42
C ASP A 137 14.12 1.29 10.99
N ARG A 138 15.33 0.76 10.85
CA ARG A 138 15.99 0.64 9.56
C ARG A 138 15.52 -0.61 8.82
N THR A 139 15.26 -0.44 7.52
CA THR A 139 14.77 -1.49 6.63
C THR A 139 15.46 -1.42 5.28
N TYR A 140 15.43 -2.53 4.55
CA TYR A 140 15.92 -2.65 3.19
C TYR A 140 14.76 -2.84 2.23
N VAL A 141 14.82 -2.20 1.08
CA VAL A 141 13.83 -2.36 0.00
C VAL A 141 14.18 -3.57 -0.85
N ALA A 142 13.20 -4.38 -1.21
CA ALA A 142 13.38 -5.50 -2.11
C ALA A 142 13.23 -5.05 -3.58
N GLY A 143 14.29 -5.28 -4.38
CA GLY A 143 14.37 -4.88 -5.78
C GLY A 143 14.82 -3.44 -5.98
N GLN A 144 14.98 -3.03 -7.25
CA GLN A 144 15.48 -1.71 -7.59
C GLN A 144 14.58 -0.59 -7.05
N ALA A 145 15.22 0.41 -6.42
CA ALA A 145 14.57 1.64 -6.02
C ALA A 145 15.45 2.85 -6.38
N ILE A 146 14.80 3.89 -6.92
CA ILE A 146 15.43 5.13 -7.37
C ILE A 146 14.66 6.30 -6.76
N ALA A 147 15.38 7.31 -6.29
CA ALA A 147 14.81 8.58 -5.86
C ALA A 147 15.64 9.74 -6.39
N SER A 148 15.00 10.68 -7.09
CA SER A 148 15.65 11.84 -7.73
C SER A 148 16.86 11.45 -8.59
N GLY A 149 16.71 10.41 -9.42
CA GLY A 149 17.75 9.88 -10.29
C GLY A 149 18.84 9.06 -9.58
N ILE A 150 18.76 8.90 -8.25
CA ILE A 150 19.77 8.18 -7.47
C ILE A 150 19.25 6.77 -7.13
N PRO A 151 19.79 5.69 -7.72
CA PRO A 151 19.49 4.33 -7.31
C PRO A 151 20.01 4.08 -5.89
N TYR A 152 19.13 3.63 -4.98
CA TYR A 152 19.50 3.36 -3.59
C TYR A 152 19.26 1.90 -3.16
N ALA A 153 18.59 1.12 -3.98
CA ALA A 153 18.49 -0.34 -3.84
C ALA A 153 18.75 -1.00 -5.18
N SER A 154 19.45 -2.13 -5.15
CA SER A 154 19.88 -2.87 -6.34
C SER A 154 18.74 -3.70 -6.93
N PRO A 155 18.72 -3.93 -8.25
CA PRO A 155 17.83 -4.89 -8.87
C PRO A 155 17.97 -6.28 -8.26
N LEU A 156 16.87 -7.01 -8.16
CA LEU A 156 16.83 -8.42 -7.79
C LEU A 156 16.20 -9.22 -8.93
N GLU A 157 16.65 -10.45 -9.10
CA GLU A 157 16.08 -11.37 -10.08
C GLU A 157 14.59 -11.59 -9.82
N SER A 158 13.78 -11.55 -10.88
CA SER A 158 12.33 -11.72 -10.84
C SER A 158 11.56 -10.64 -10.05
N TRP A 159 12.22 -9.52 -9.71
CA TRP A 159 11.57 -8.33 -9.15
C TRP A 159 11.55 -7.22 -10.20
N PHE A 160 10.36 -6.71 -10.49
CA PHE A 160 10.15 -5.77 -11.59
C PHE A 160 9.93 -4.36 -11.05
N PRO A 161 10.53 -3.34 -11.65
CA PRO A 161 10.31 -1.96 -11.23
C PRO A 161 9.10 -1.32 -11.93
N VAL A 162 8.46 -0.40 -11.21
CA VAL A 162 7.69 0.71 -11.75
C VAL A 162 8.66 1.87 -11.88
N CYS A 163 9.02 2.23 -13.11
CA CYS A 163 9.96 3.30 -13.41
C CYS A 163 9.19 4.58 -13.77
N ILE A 164 9.52 5.68 -13.13
CA ILE A 164 9.00 7.02 -13.43
C ILE A 164 10.11 7.78 -14.16
N LEU A 165 9.87 8.08 -15.44
CA LEU A 165 10.86 8.72 -16.30
C LEU A 165 10.89 10.24 -16.09
N ASP A 166 11.97 10.89 -16.50
CA ASP A 166 12.14 12.34 -16.54
C ASP A 166 11.04 13.07 -17.36
N THR A 167 10.41 12.34 -18.28
CA THR A 167 9.25 12.80 -19.06
C THR A 167 7.92 12.67 -18.33
N GLN A 168 7.93 12.33 -17.04
CA GLN A 168 6.74 12.02 -16.21
C GLN A 168 5.89 10.86 -16.74
N ARG A 169 6.47 9.95 -17.50
CA ARG A 169 5.80 8.72 -17.95
C ARG A 169 6.13 7.59 -16.98
N VAL A 170 5.17 6.72 -16.77
CA VAL A 170 5.35 5.48 -16.02
C VAL A 170 5.64 4.33 -16.99
N LEU A 171 6.71 3.61 -16.73
CA LEU A 171 7.09 2.40 -17.44
C LEU A 171 7.06 1.20 -16.50
N ILE A 172 6.30 0.18 -16.84
CA ILE A 172 6.32 -1.15 -16.24
C ILE A 172 6.65 -2.12 -17.37
N SER A 173 7.77 -2.81 -17.25
CA SER A 173 8.24 -3.74 -18.29
C SER A 173 8.62 -5.09 -17.67
N GLY A 174 8.90 -6.08 -18.51
CA GLY A 174 9.47 -7.36 -18.08
C GLY A 174 10.96 -7.30 -17.73
N GLN A 175 11.55 -6.10 -17.62
CA GLN A 175 12.93 -5.90 -17.23
C GLN A 175 13.03 -5.67 -15.72
N THR A 176 14.12 -6.12 -15.11
CA THR A 176 14.38 -5.93 -13.67
C THR A 176 15.13 -4.63 -13.37
N VAL A 177 15.50 -3.87 -14.40
CA VAL A 177 16.25 -2.61 -14.33
C VAL A 177 15.50 -1.52 -15.10
N CYS A 178 15.38 -0.36 -14.49
CA CYS A 178 14.84 0.83 -15.14
C CYS A 178 15.84 1.44 -16.16
N PRO A 179 15.35 2.14 -17.18
CA PRO A 179 16.19 2.97 -18.05
C PRO A 179 16.96 4.05 -17.28
N ASP A 180 18.10 4.51 -17.83
CA ASP A 180 18.99 5.51 -17.19
C ASP A 180 18.30 6.88 -16.95
N ASN A 181 17.28 7.21 -17.72
CA ASN A 181 16.50 8.44 -17.55
C ASN A 181 15.34 8.31 -16.54
N SER A 182 15.40 7.33 -15.66
CA SER A 182 14.40 7.18 -14.59
C SER A 182 14.73 8.05 -13.39
N GLU A 183 13.82 8.93 -13.02
CA GLU A 183 13.97 9.78 -11.84
C GLU A 183 13.56 9.07 -10.55
N PHE A 184 12.53 8.22 -10.64
CA PHE A 184 12.04 7.46 -9.50
C PHE A 184 11.75 6.01 -9.91
N ALA A 185 11.92 5.09 -8.98
CA ALA A 185 11.48 3.70 -9.15
C ALA A 185 11.21 3.03 -7.82
N LEU A 186 10.31 2.07 -7.87
CA LEU A 186 10.07 1.11 -6.80
C LEU A 186 9.72 -0.25 -7.42
N SER A 187 10.05 -1.34 -6.73
CA SER A 187 9.87 -2.68 -7.27
C SER A 187 8.77 -3.47 -6.59
N GLY A 188 8.26 -4.45 -7.32
CA GLY A 188 7.24 -5.38 -6.85
C GLY A 188 7.30 -6.74 -7.53
N VAL A 189 6.38 -7.62 -7.14
CA VAL A 189 6.19 -8.97 -7.68
C VAL A 189 4.82 -9.51 -7.29
N PRO A 190 4.14 -10.27 -8.14
CA PRO A 190 4.46 -10.58 -9.55
C PRO A 190 4.11 -9.46 -10.53
N LEU A 191 4.66 -9.57 -11.72
CA LEU A 191 4.17 -8.87 -12.90
C LEU A 191 2.80 -9.45 -13.27
N LEU A 192 1.82 -8.57 -13.56
CA LEU A 192 0.43 -8.97 -13.79
C LEU A 192 0.03 -8.84 -15.27
N LEU A 193 0.39 -7.71 -15.88
CA LEU A 193 0.11 -7.42 -17.29
C LEU A 193 1.34 -6.85 -17.99
N ILE A 194 1.57 -7.28 -19.23
CA ILE A 194 2.49 -6.69 -20.19
C ILE A 194 1.77 -6.62 -21.56
N ASP A 195 1.77 -5.46 -22.20
CA ASP A 195 1.11 -5.21 -23.49
C ASP A 195 -0.35 -5.72 -23.53
N GLY A 196 -1.07 -5.59 -22.40
CA GLY A 196 -2.46 -6.05 -22.23
C GLY A 196 -2.61 -7.57 -22.05
N GLN A 197 -1.51 -8.33 -22.14
CA GLN A 197 -1.51 -9.77 -21.95
C GLN A 197 -1.20 -10.13 -20.50
N VAL A 198 -1.78 -11.23 -20.01
CA VAL A 198 -1.50 -11.75 -18.68
C VAL A 198 -0.05 -12.21 -18.60
N ALA A 199 0.70 -11.64 -17.66
CA ALA A 199 2.12 -11.94 -17.41
C ALA A 199 2.32 -12.71 -16.08
N LEU A 200 1.24 -13.04 -15.38
CA LEU A 200 1.29 -13.79 -14.14
C LEU A 200 1.84 -15.21 -14.39
N SER A 201 2.96 -15.53 -13.72
CA SER A 201 3.57 -16.86 -13.79
C SER A 201 2.78 -17.87 -12.93
N ASP A 202 2.74 -19.12 -13.39
CA ASP A 202 2.15 -20.25 -12.66
C ASP A 202 2.89 -20.56 -11.34
N ASP A 203 4.14 -20.10 -11.18
CA ASP A 203 4.96 -20.29 -9.98
C ASP A 203 4.36 -19.65 -8.72
N PHE A 204 3.42 -18.70 -8.88
CA PHE A 204 2.73 -18.10 -7.74
C PHE A 204 1.67 -19.00 -7.10
N GLY A 205 1.23 -20.08 -7.76
CA GLY A 205 0.40 -21.15 -7.20
C GLY A 205 -0.73 -20.65 -6.29
N GLU A 206 -0.78 -21.15 -5.06
CA GLU A 206 -1.81 -20.79 -4.07
C GLU A 206 -1.80 -19.30 -3.71
N ASN A 207 -0.65 -18.61 -3.78
CA ASN A 207 -0.58 -17.17 -3.51
C ASN A 207 -1.32 -16.33 -4.56
N ALA A 208 -1.42 -16.82 -5.80
CA ALA A 208 -2.19 -16.16 -6.85
C ALA A 208 -3.69 -16.23 -6.59
N ILE A 209 -4.19 -17.40 -6.15
CA ILE A 209 -5.62 -17.69 -5.99
C ILE A 209 -6.16 -17.44 -4.58
N THR A 210 -5.29 -17.13 -3.61
CA THR A 210 -5.72 -16.75 -2.25
C THR A 210 -6.20 -15.31 -2.22
N PRO A 211 -7.45 -15.03 -1.77
CA PRO A 211 -7.92 -13.67 -1.55
C PRO A 211 -7.05 -12.94 -0.53
N TYR A 212 -6.57 -11.76 -0.89
CA TYR A 212 -5.64 -11.01 -0.04
C TYR A 212 -5.81 -9.50 -0.22
N ALA A 213 -5.36 -8.71 0.76
CA ALA A 213 -5.20 -7.27 0.58
C ALA A 213 -4.07 -7.04 -0.43
N ARG A 214 -4.34 -6.25 -1.49
CA ARG A 214 -3.41 -6.02 -2.59
C ARG A 214 -3.14 -4.54 -2.79
N LEU A 215 -1.94 -4.25 -3.23
CA LEU A 215 -1.60 -2.95 -3.81
C LEU A 215 -1.02 -3.18 -5.19
N VAL A 216 -1.50 -2.44 -6.18
CA VAL A 216 -1.09 -2.59 -7.58
C VAL A 216 -0.83 -1.23 -8.19
N ALA A 217 0.26 -1.13 -8.94
CA ALA A 217 0.50 -0.04 -9.87
C ALA A 217 0.26 -0.53 -11.30
N ALA A 218 -0.44 0.27 -12.11
CA ALA A 218 -0.71 -0.06 -13.50
C ALA A 218 -0.67 1.19 -14.38
N THR A 219 -0.38 1.01 -15.67
CA THR A 219 -0.31 2.10 -16.64
C THR A 219 -0.89 1.66 -17.99
N ASN A 220 -1.22 2.66 -18.83
CA ASN A 220 -1.60 2.44 -20.22
C ASN A 220 -0.36 2.24 -21.11
N ALA A 221 -0.56 1.92 -22.39
CA ALA A 221 0.51 1.66 -23.36
C ALA A 221 1.48 2.84 -23.57
N THR A 222 1.02 4.06 -23.32
CA THR A 222 1.84 5.28 -23.50
C THR A 222 2.53 5.73 -22.23
N GLY A 223 2.22 5.13 -21.07
CA GLY A 223 2.74 5.51 -19.77
C GLY A 223 2.23 6.86 -19.25
N THR A 224 1.12 7.36 -19.80
CA THR A 224 0.53 8.68 -19.45
C THR A 224 -0.59 8.60 -18.43
N GLU A 225 -1.08 7.41 -18.13
CA GLU A 225 -2.10 7.13 -17.11
C GLU A 225 -1.49 6.23 -16.03
N LEU A 226 -1.72 6.55 -14.78
CA LEU A 226 -1.32 5.71 -13.66
C LEU A 226 -2.55 5.33 -12.83
N TRP A 227 -2.72 4.04 -12.59
CA TRP A 227 -3.66 3.53 -11.59
C TRP A 227 -2.89 2.99 -10.39
N LEU A 228 -3.25 3.48 -9.20
CA LEU A 228 -2.86 2.89 -7.93
C LEU A 228 -4.10 2.25 -7.32
N ILE A 229 -4.08 0.93 -7.18
CA ILE A 229 -5.23 0.15 -6.76
C ILE A 229 -4.92 -0.51 -5.42
N ALA A 230 -5.62 -0.09 -4.37
CA ALA A 230 -5.57 -0.71 -3.06
C ALA A 230 -6.84 -1.54 -2.84
N VAL A 231 -6.67 -2.83 -2.58
CA VAL A 231 -7.76 -3.74 -2.23
C VAL A 231 -7.69 -4.03 -0.75
N ASP A 232 -8.72 -3.68 0.00
CA ASP A 232 -8.83 -4.10 1.40
C ASP A 232 -8.96 -5.62 1.49
N GLY A 233 -8.38 -6.22 2.52
CA GLY A 233 -8.42 -7.67 2.70
C GLY A 233 -8.17 -8.11 4.12
N LYS A 234 -8.21 -9.43 4.38
CA LYS A 234 -8.00 -10.04 5.70
C LYS A 234 -9.00 -9.57 6.76
N GLN A 235 -10.17 -9.06 6.36
CA GLN A 235 -11.20 -8.50 7.24
C GLN A 235 -12.55 -9.13 6.93
N PRO A 236 -12.88 -10.28 7.54
CA PRO A 236 -14.15 -10.96 7.34
C PRO A 236 -15.34 -10.01 7.49
N PHE A 237 -16.38 -10.18 6.68
CA PHE A 237 -17.60 -9.35 6.61
C PHE A 237 -17.38 -7.90 6.13
N TYR A 238 -16.15 -7.40 6.08
CA TYR A 238 -15.85 -6.08 5.53
C TYR A 238 -15.21 -6.18 4.14
N SER A 239 -14.03 -6.77 4.04
CA SER A 239 -13.34 -7.08 2.78
C SER A 239 -12.37 -8.24 2.97
N GLU A 240 -12.57 -9.29 2.19
CA GLU A 240 -11.70 -10.48 2.26
C GLU A 240 -10.49 -10.37 1.35
N GLY A 241 -10.56 -9.45 0.36
CA GLY A 241 -9.49 -9.21 -0.61
C GLY A 241 -9.78 -9.85 -1.97
N MET A 242 -8.81 -9.72 -2.88
CA MET A 242 -8.86 -10.25 -4.24
C MET A 242 -7.75 -11.26 -4.50
N THR A 243 -8.04 -12.24 -5.34
CA THR A 243 -7.04 -13.08 -5.99
C THR A 243 -6.32 -12.28 -7.08
N LEU A 244 -5.14 -12.71 -7.52
CA LEU A 244 -4.45 -12.02 -8.62
C LEU A 244 -5.21 -12.11 -9.96
N PRO A 245 -5.84 -13.23 -10.34
CA PRO A 245 -6.72 -13.27 -11.52
C PRO A 245 -7.85 -12.24 -11.46
N GLU A 246 -8.54 -12.08 -10.32
CA GLU A 246 -9.59 -11.06 -10.18
C GLU A 246 -9.04 -9.62 -10.30
N VAL A 247 -7.81 -9.40 -9.82
CA VAL A 247 -7.12 -8.11 -10.01
C VAL A 247 -6.81 -7.87 -11.48
N ILE A 248 -6.35 -8.88 -12.22
CA ILE A 248 -6.06 -8.81 -13.65
C ILE A 248 -7.32 -8.47 -14.45
N GLU A 249 -8.45 -9.11 -14.14
CA GLU A 249 -9.75 -8.80 -14.78
C GLU A 249 -10.15 -7.32 -14.51
N LEU A 250 -9.95 -6.84 -13.30
CA LEU A 250 -10.20 -5.43 -12.95
C LEU A 250 -9.31 -4.50 -13.78
N LEU A 251 -8.01 -4.77 -13.85
CA LEU A 251 -7.02 -3.98 -14.60
C LEU A 251 -7.37 -3.89 -16.08
N GLN A 252 -7.74 -5.01 -16.70
CA GLN A 252 -8.16 -5.06 -18.08
C GLN A 252 -9.45 -4.25 -18.31
N SER A 253 -10.39 -4.30 -17.37
CA SER A 253 -11.62 -3.48 -17.45
C SER A 253 -11.37 -1.97 -17.33
N LEU A 254 -10.27 -1.57 -16.69
CA LEU A 254 -9.83 -0.17 -16.58
C LEU A 254 -9.03 0.29 -17.81
N GLY A 255 -8.68 -0.61 -18.74
CA GLY A 255 -7.85 -0.31 -19.89
C GLY A 255 -6.35 -0.28 -19.62
N ALA A 256 -5.91 -0.79 -18.47
CA ALA A 256 -4.49 -0.93 -18.17
C ALA A 256 -3.84 -1.98 -19.07
N THR A 257 -2.64 -1.68 -19.54
CA THR A 257 -1.87 -2.59 -20.42
C THR A 257 -0.64 -3.16 -19.73
N HIS A 258 -0.12 -2.46 -18.72
CA HIS A 258 1.02 -2.91 -17.91
C HIS A 258 0.66 -2.79 -16.44
N ALA A 259 0.98 -3.80 -15.65
CA ALA A 259 0.63 -3.80 -14.24
C ALA A 259 1.58 -4.66 -13.39
N LEU A 260 1.84 -4.18 -12.18
CA LEU A 260 2.73 -4.80 -11.20
C LEU A 260 2.08 -4.84 -9.83
N ASN A 261 2.12 -6.00 -9.18
CA ASN A 261 1.71 -6.12 -7.79
C ASN A 261 2.83 -5.61 -6.86
N LEU A 262 2.48 -4.69 -5.98
CA LEU A 262 3.34 -4.11 -4.96
C LEU A 262 3.11 -4.77 -3.60
N ASP A 263 3.74 -4.25 -2.53
CA ASP A 263 3.57 -4.81 -1.19
C ASP A 263 2.14 -4.65 -0.69
N GLY A 264 1.53 -5.78 -0.43
CA GLY A 264 0.13 -5.92 -0.04
C GLY A 264 -0.06 -6.22 1.45
N GLY A 265 -1.15 -6.93 1.75
CA GLY A 265 -1.45 -7.38 3.11
C GLY A 265 -1.63 -6.25 4.10
N GLY A 266 -0.91 -6.31 5.21
CA GLY A 266 -0.97 -5.27 6.25
C GLY A 266 -0.27 -3.96 5.88
N SER A 267 0.53 -3.95 4.80
CA SER A 267 1.16 -2.73 4.27
C SER A 267 0.20 -1.89 3.45
N THR A 268 -0.82 -2.51 2.83
CA THR A 268 -1.77 -1.81 1.93
C THR A 268 -2.38 -0.59 2.60
N THR A 269 -1.90 0.57 2.20
CA THR A 269 -2.35 1.86 2.75
C THR A 269 -2.39 2.91 1.65
N LEU A 270 -3.52 3.61 1.54
CA LEU A 270 -3.77 4.70 0.60
C LEU A 270 -4.24 5.92 1.38
N VAL A 271 -3.55 7.05 1.22
CA VAL A 271 -3.80 8.27 1.99
C VAL A 271 -3.97 9.46 1.07
N GLN A 272 -4.88 10.35 1.41
CA GLN A 272 -5.17 11.62 0.75
C GLN A 272 -4.84 12.78 1.69
N ALA A 273 -4.25 13.84 1.16
CA ALA A 273 -4.19 15.12 1.85
C ALA A 273 -5.57 15.80 1.84
N THR A 274 -5.97 16.37 2.98
CA THR A 274 -7.18 17.18 3.09
C THR A 274 -6.88 18.46 3.87
N PRO A 275 -7.74 19.51 3.81
CA PRO A 275 -7.56 20.72 4.62
C PRO A 275 -7.52 20.44 6.13
N HIS A 276 -8.05 19.29 6.58
CA HIS A 276 -8.07 18.89 7.98
C HIS A 276 -6.93 17.91 8.36
N GLY A 277 -5.99 17.69 7.46
CA GLY A 277 -4.88 16.73 7.61
C GLY A 277 -5.04 15.47 6.76
N PRO A 278 -4.14 14.50 6.91
CA PRO A 278 -4.18 13.26 6.16
C PRO A 278 -5.46 12.45 6.42
N LYS A 279 -6.01 11.86 5.37
CA LYS A 279 -7.16 10.95 5.44
C LYS A 279 -6.82 9.62 4.80
N VAL A 280 -6.85 8.55 5.57
CA VAL A 280 -6.72 7.19 5.05
C VAL A 280 -7.98 6.82 4.29
N LEU A 281 -7.84 6.42 3.04
CA LEU A 281 -8.97 6.13 2.13
C LEU A 281 -9.43 4.68 2.18
N ASN A 282 -8.52 3.75 2.49
CA ASN A 282 -8.78 2.32 2.62
C ASN A 282 -8.84 1.89 4.10
N ALA A 283 -8.93 0.59 4.38
CA ALA A 283 -8.94 0.03 5.73
C ALA A 283 -7.66 -0.78 6.01
N PRO A 284 -6.55 -0.15 6.38
CA PRO A 284 -5.32 -0.87 6.71
C PRO A 284 -5.53 -1.82 7.91
N ILE A 285 -4.80 -2.95 7.92
CA ILE A 285 -5.02 -4.07 8.86
C ILE A 285 -3.70 -4.61 9.42
N HIS A 286 -2.74 -3.76 9.71
CA HIS A 286 -1.48 -4.21 10.29
C HIS A 286 -1.69 -4.94 11.62
N THR A 287 -1.05 -6.10 11.77
CA THR A 287 -1.16 -6.98 12.97
C THR A 287 -2.59 -7.36 13.33
N LYS A 288 -3.49 -7.45 12.33
CA LYS A 288 -4.93 -7.74 12.48
C LYS A 288 -5.71 -6.69 13.29
N VAL A 289 -5.13 -5.50 13.49
CA VAL A 289 -5.81 -4.38 14.16
C VAL A 289 -6.42 -3.45 13.10
N PRO A 290 -7.74 -3.22 13.11
CA PRO A 290 -8.40 -2.36 12.13
C PRO A 290 -7.85 -0.93 12.14
N MET A 291 -7.76 -0.32 10.96
CA MET A 291 -7.29 1.05 10.76
C MET A 291 -5.86 1.34 11.23
N ARG A 292 -5.07 0.27 11.48
CA ARG A 292 -3.68 0.40 11.86
C ARG A 292 -2.79 0.31 10.62
N GLU A 293 -2.06 1.39 10.34
CA GLU A 293 -1.04 1.41 9.32
C GLU A 293 0.22 0.66 9.76
N ARG A 294 0.88 -0.02 8.82
CA ARG A 294 2.21 -0.60 9.01
C ARG A 294 3.28 0.43 8.66
N PRO A 295 4.31 0.64 9.49
CA PRO A 295 5.52 1.32 9.04
C PRO A 295 6.20 0.47 7.95
N VAL A 296 6.52 1.08 6.81
CA VAL A 296 7.09 0.42 5.63
C VAL A 296 8.33 1.14 5.14
N ALA A 297 9.13 0.47 4.32
CA ALA A 297 10.43 0.96 3.88
C ALA A 297 10.34 2.15 2.92
N ASN A 298 9.45 2.11 1.93
CA ASN A 298 9.29 3.18 0.96
C ASN A 298 7.83 3.39 0.54
N HIS A 299 7.61 4.51 -0.12
CA HIS A 299 6.30 4.98 -0.52
C HIS A 299 6.37 5.60 -1.91
N ILE A 300 5.24 5.64 -2.59
CA ILE A 300 5.00 6.51 -3.75
C ILE A 300 4.09 7.64 -3.32
N GLY A 301 4.43 8.86 -3.71
CA GLY A 301 3.65 10.06 -3.48
C GLY A 301 3.34 10.78 -4.78
N ILE A 302 2.20 11.46 -4.83
CA ILE A 302 1.74 12.20 -6.01
C ILE A 302 1.44 13.62 -5.60
N TYR A 303 2.11 14.57 -6.25
CA TYR A 303 1.77 15.99 -6.22
C TYR A 303 0.65 16.28 -7.20
N ALA A 304 -0.26 17.15 -6.84
CA ALA A 304 -1.33 17.65 -7.72
C ALA A 304 -1.82 19.01 -7.26
N GLN A 305 -2.39 19.77 -8.17
CA GLN A 305 -3.02 21.05 -7.82
C GLN A 305 -4.41 20.81 -7.21
N PRO A 306 -4.85 21.67 -6.26
CA PRO A 306 -6.23 21.68 -5.80
C PRO A 306 -7.20 21.85 -6.97
N LEU A 307 -8.44 21.41 -6.81
CA LEU A 307 -9.53 21.76 -7.72
C LEU A 307 -9.82 23.28 -7.57
N GLU A 308 -10.05 23.95 -8.68
CA GLU A 308 -10.50 25.35 -8.71
C GLU A 308 -11.92 25.52 -8.16
#